data_28b1ca55b4b6365cc121bde75342cccb
#
_entry.id   28b1ca55b4b6365cc121bde75342cccb
#
_cell.length_a   1.000
_cell.length_b   1.000
_cell.length_c   1.000
_cell.angle_alpha   90.00
_cell.angle_beta   90.00
_cell.angle_gamma   90.00
#
_symmetry.space_group_name_H-M   'P 1'
#
loop_
_entity.id
_entity.type
_entity.pdbx_description
1 polymer ?
#
loop_
_entity_poly.entity_id
_entity_poly.type
_entity_poly.pdbx_seq_one_letter_code
_entity_poly.pdbx_strand_id
1 'polypeptide(L)'
;MLAPRRFLPSLSHLQAFEAAARTGSVTQAARELNLTQSAVSRQIKALEDTLEVELFTRERQTIRLTPGGEAYARDVRDALKKISTASLNLRANPLGGTLNLAILPTFGTRWLAPRLPSFLAQHPGITLNLMTRLSMFDFRLDAMDAAIHHGKGDWQGAETALLREEYVVPACSPALLEQYQFSVPADVRKAPLLHLTTRPDAWERWLRLHDAPADNVQGMLFDQFATVAQIARAGLGVALLPTFLIEEELRTGQLVRALDLTMKNTEAYYLAWPHDRADHPPLAAFREWILAETASDIEQK
;
A
#
# COMPACT_ATOMS: atom_id res chain seq x y z
N MET A 1 4.62 -28.02 4.87
CA MET A 1 5.01 -28.83 6.06
C MET A 1 5.92 -27.97 6.91
N LEU A 2 5.63 -27.76 8.22
CA LEU A 2 6.53 -27.04 9.11
C LEU A 2 7.83 -27.82 9.32
N ALA A 3 8.95 -27.09 9.45
CA ALA A 3 10.25 -27.71 9.75
C ALA A 3 10.19 -28.51 11.07
N PRO A 4 11.00 -29.55 11.22
CA PRO A 4 11.09 -30.28 12.49
C PRO A 4 11.40 -29.32 13.65
N ARG A 5 10.82 -29.58 14.83
CA ARG A 5 10.89 -28.71 16.02
C ARG A 5 12.32 -28.30 16.41
N ARG A 6 13.31 -29.14 16.11
CA ARG A 6 14.74 -28.86 16.37
C ARG A 6 15.30 -27.68 15.55
N PHE A 7 14.64 -27.29 14.45
CA PHE A 7 15.02 -26.13 13.62
C PHE A 7 14.19 -24.87 13.90
N LEU A 8 13.28 -24.94 14.88
CA LEU A 8 12.46 -23.81 15.29
C LEU A 8 12.97 -23.27 16.62
N PRO A 9 13.72 -22.15 16.62
CA PRO A 9 14.12 -21.49 17.86
C PRO A 9 12.92 -21.04 18.69
N SER A 10 13.10 -20.90 20.00
CA SER A 10 12.03 -20.38 20.85
C SER A 10 11.72 -18.91 20.53
N LEU A 11 10.45 -18.52 20.68
CA LEU A 11 10.01 -17.15 20.43
C LEU A 11 10.78 -16.13 21.30
N SER A 12 11.08 -16.49 22.55
CA SER A 12 11.85 -15.63 23.45
C SER A 12 13.29 -15.38 22.96
N HIS A 13 13.94 -16.41 22.40
CA HIS A 13 15.27 -16.26 21.80
C HIS A 13 15.24 -15.33 20.58
N LEU A 14 14.24 -15.49 19.72
CA LEU A 14 14.05 -14.63 18.54
C LEU A 14 13.77 -13.18 18.92
N GLN A 15 12.95 -12.94 19.96
CA GLN A 15 12.65 -11.60 20.47
C GLN A 15 13.90 -10.94 21.05
N ALA A 16 14.69 -11.67 21.85
CA ALA A 16 15.93 -11.15 22.40
C ALA A 16 16.95 -10.78 21.32
N PHE A 17 17.08 -11.63 20.30
CA PHE A 17 17.94 -11.39 19.17
C PHE A 17 17.48 -10.17 18.36
N GLU A 18 16.19 -10.08 18.00
CA GLU A 18 15.64 -8.96 17.22
C GLU A 18 15.82 -7.62 17.94
N ALA A 19 15.47 -7.57 19.21
CA ALA A 19 15.64 -6.37 20.02
C ALA A 19 17.10 -5.92 20.11
N ALA A 20 18.04 -6.85 20.30
CA ALA A 20 19.47 -6.56 20.32
C ALA A 20 20.00 -6.13 18.94
N ALA A 21 19.53 -6.77 17.87
CA ALA A 21 19.90 -6.44 16.49
C ALA A 21 19.44 -5.02 16.11
N ARG A 22 18.22 -4.64 16.49
CA ARG A 22 17.64 -3.34 16.18
C ARG A 22 18.24 -2.20 17.01
N THR A 23 18.52 -2.45 18.30
CA THR A 23 19.04 -1.43 19.21
C THR A 23 20.57 -1.31 19.18
N GLY A 24 21.28 -2.30 18.65
CA GLY A 24 22.75 -2.40 18.73
C GLY A 24 23.28 -2.60 20.15
N SER A 25 22.41 -2.93 21.13
CA SER A 25 22.75 -2.96 22.55
C SER A 25 21.94 -4.00 23.33
N VAL A 26 22.64 -4.93 23.97
CA VAL A 26 22.00 -5.93 24.84
C VAL A 26 21.32 -5.24 26.05
N THR A 27 21.87 -4.14 26.53
CA THR A 27 21.29 -3.38 27.66
C THR A 27 19.98 -2.71 27.27
N GLN A 28 19.88 -2.13 26.06
CA GLN A 28 18.65 -1.51 25.59
C GLN A 28 17.59 -2.57 25.29
N ALA A 29 17.98 -3.69 24.65
CA ALA A 29 17.10 -4.83 24.43
C ALA A 29 16.53 -5.39 25.75
N ALA A 30 17.37 -5.49 26.79
CA ALA A 30 16.94 -5.94 28.12
C ALA A 30 15.87 -5.01 28.73
N ARG A 31 16.05 -3.70 28.62
CA ARG A 31 15.07 -2.71 29.10
C ARG A 31 13.75 -2.83 28.35
N GLU A 32 13.80 -2.94 27.04
CA GLU A 32 12.60 -3.07 26.18
C GLU A 32 11.80 -4.34 26.49
N LEU A 33 12.51 -5.45 26.69
CA LEU A 33 11.88 -6.75 26.98
C LEU A 33 11.54 -6.97 28.46
N ASN A 34 11.81 -6.00 29.32
CA ASN A 34 11.67 -6.12 30.78
C ASN A 34 12.44 -7.32 31.34
N LEU A 35 13.65 -7.55 30.85
CA LEU A 35 14.57 -8.62 31.26
C LEU A 35 15.88 -8.05 31.81
N THR A 36 16.69 -8.92 32.45
CA THR A 36 18.07 -8.58 32.80
C THR A 36 18.99 -8.72 31.57
N GLN A 37 20.06 -7.92 31.54
CA GLN A 37 21.08 -8.03 30.47
C GLN A 37 21.65 -9.45 30.34
N SER A 38 21.86 -10.13 31.49
CA SER A 38 22.34 -11.52 31.50
C SER A 38 21.32 -12.52 30.90
N ALA A 39 20.01 -12.26 31.10
CA ALA A 39 18.97 -13.09 30.52
C ALA A 39 18.94 -12.95 28.97
N VAL A 40 18.97 -11.70 28.48
CA VAL A 40 19.03 -11.43 27.02
C VAL A 40 20.30 -12.04 26.41
N SER A 41 21.45 -11.85 27.03
CA SER A 41 22.71 -12.45 26.56
C SER A 41 22.65 -13.99 26.50
N ARG A 42 22.04 -14.64 27.50
CA ARG A 42 21.85 -16.11 27.48
C ARG A 42 20.89 -16.55 26.38
N GLN A 43 19.80 -15.82 26.14
CA GLN A 43 18.83 -16.13 25.08
C GLN A 43 19.47 -16.02 23.70
N ILE A 44 20.26 -14.97 23.46
CA ILE A 44 21.02 -14.78 22.22
C ILE A 44 22.02 -15.93 22.06
N LYS A 45 22.79 -16.25 23.09
CA LYS A 45 23.75 -17.36 23.01
C LYS A 45 23.08 -18.70 22.74
N ALA A 46 21.95 -18.99 23.38
CA ALA A 46 21.16 -20.20 23.12
C ALA A 46 20.62 -20.25 21.68
N LEU A 47 20.29 -19.10 21.07
CA LEU A 47 19.93 -19.00 19.68
C LEU A 47 21.11 -19.35 18.76
N GLU A 48 22.26 -18.74 18.99
CA GLU A 48 23.49 -19.00 18.24
C GLU A 48 23.90 -20.48 18.33
N ASP A 49 23.81 -21.06 19.53
CA ASP A 49 24.09 -22.49 19.75
C ASP A 49 23.08 -23.40 19.00
N THR A 50 21.79 -23.02 18.95
CA THR A 50 20.76 -23.77 18.23
C THR A 50 20.97 -23.71 16.73
N LEU A 51 21.41 -22.57 16.21
CA LEU A 51 21.66 -22.36 14.78
C LEU A 51 23.06 -22.78 14.33
N GLU A 52 23.96 -23.04 15.31
CA GLU A 52 25.38 -23.34 15.07
C GLU A 52 26.10 -22.23 14.30
N VAL A 53 25.63 -20.98 14.48
CA VAL A 53 26.16 -19.78 13.76
C VAL A 53 26.23 -18.61 14.72
N GLU A 54 27.32 -17.86 14.68
CA GLU A 54 27.43 -16.58 15.36
C GLU A 54 26.64 -15.49 14.61
N LEU A 55 25.71 -14.86 15.31
CA LEU A 55 24.87 -13.79 14.78
C LEU A 55 25.44 -12.39 15.09
N PHE A 56 26.25 -12.29 16.16
CA PHE A 56 26.92 -11.06 16.57
C PHE A 56 28.44 -11.23 16.68
N THR A 57 29.14 -10.18 16.28
CA THR A 57 30.56 -9.98 16.65
C THR A 57 30.61 -9.01 17.84
N ARG A 58 31.54 -9.27 18.78
CA ARG A 58 31.77 -8.40 19.93
C ARG A 58 32.98 -7.51 19.68
N GLU A 59 32.76 -6.21 19.64
CA GLU A 59 33.82 -5.21 19.57
C GLU A 59 33.81 -4.37 20.86
N ARG A 60 34.75 -4.64 21.77
CA ARG A 60 34.87 -3.98 23.07
C ARG A 60 33.56 -4.01 23.88
N GLN A 61 32.76 -2.93 23.86
CA GLN A 61 31.48 -2.82 24.61
C GLN A 61 30.25 -2.79 23.70
N THR A 62 30.41 -2.94 22.39
CA THR A 62 29.33 -2.93 21.43
C THR A 62 29.18 -4.30 20.75
N ILE A 63 27.97 -4.60 20.33
CA ILE A 63 27.66 -5.75 19.50
C ILE A 63 27.36 -5.27 18.08
N ARG A 64 27.84 -5.99 17.09
CA ARG A 64 27.51 -5.78 15.67
C ARG A 64 27.02 -7.09 15.07
N LEU A 65 26.06 -7.00 14.18
CA LEU A 65 25.61 -8.17 13.44
C LEU A 65 26.68 -8.69 12.51
N THR A 66 26.80 -10.00 12.38
CA THR A 66 27.50 -10.63 11.28
C THR A 66 26.67 -10.47 9.99
N PRO A 67 27.25 -10.66 8.77
CA PRO A 67 26.46 -10.66 7.52
C PRO A 67 25.29 -11.66 7.55
N GLY A 68 25.50 -12.84 8.14
CA GLY A 68 24.45 -13.84 8.37
C GLY A 68 23.40 -13.34 9.38
N GLY A 69 23.85 -12.69 10.46
CA GLY A 69 23.00 -12.06 11.47
C GLY A 69 22.11 -10.96 10.90
N GLU A 70 22.62 -10.13 9.97
CA GLU A 70 21.83 -9.09 9.31
C GLU A 70 20.70 -9.66 8.43
N ALA A 71 21.00 -10.69 7.65
CA ALA A 71 20.01 -11.38 6.84
C ALA A 71 18.93 -12.02 7.73
N TYR A 72 19.37 -12.77 8.75
CA TYR A 72 18.48 -13.44 9.68
C TYR A 72 17.63 -12.48 10.51
N ALA A 73 18.16 -11.31 10.91
CA ALA A 73 17.41 -10.30 11.64
C ALA A 73 16.23 -9.72 10.84
N ARG A 74 16.34 -9.60 9.53
CA ARG A 74 15.24 -9.19 8.65
C ARG A 74 14.13 -10.23 8.67
N ASP A 75 14.47 -11.50 8.44
CA ASP A 75 13.50 -12.60 8.38
C ASP A 75 12.79 -12.80 9.73
N VAL A 76 13.56 -12.75 10.85
CA VAL A 76 13.02 -12.84 12.21
C VAL A 76 12.06 -11.70 12.52
N ARG A 77 12.40 -10.47 12.14
CA ARG A 77 11.54 -9.29 12.35
C ARG A 77 10.21 -9.46 11.62
N ASP A 78 10.24 -9.90 10.37
CA ASP A 78 9.04 -10.12 9.57
C ASP A 78 8.18 -11.26 10.15
N ALA A 79 8.80 -12.33 10.60
CA ALA A 79 8.09 -13.44 11.26
C ALA A 79 7.43 -12.99 12.58
N LEU A 80 8.15 -12.26 13.46
CA LEU A 80 7.62 -11.74 14.72
C LEU A 80 6.45 -10.76 14.48
N LYS A 81 6.57 -9.91 13.45
CA LYS A 81 5.50 -8.99 13.05
C LYS A 81 4.25 -9.76 12.58
N LYS A 82 4.41 -10.81 11.79
CA LYS A 82 3.30 -11.68 11.35
C LYS A 82 2.59 -12.33 12.56
N ILE A 83 3.34 -12.89 13.51
CA ILE A 83 2.78 -13.51 14.72
C ILE A 83 2.03 -12.47 15.57
N SER A 84 2.62 -11.30 15.78
CA SER A 84 2.00 -10.21 16.55
C SER A 84 0.68 -9.76 15.90
N THR A 85 0.68 -9.54 14.59
CA THR A 85 -0.52 -9.15 13.84
C THR A 85 -1.62 -10.21 13.93
N ALA A 86 -1.28 -11.50 13.77
CA ALA A 86 -2.25 -12.59 13.90
C ALA A 86 -2.87 -12.64 15.31
N SER A 87 -2.07 -12.44 16.34
CA SER A 87 -2.54 -12.41 17.74
C SER A 87 -3.44 -11.22 18.02
N LEU A 88 -3.11 -10.03 17.47
CA LEU A 88 -3.94 -8.83 17.59
C LEU A 88 -5.28 -9.01 16.88
N ASN A 89 -5.28 -9.56 15.68
CA ASN A 89 -6.49 -9.82 14.91
C ASN A 89 -7.45 -10.76 15.65
N LEU A 90 -6.92 -11.87 16.21
CA LEU A 90 -7.73 -12.80 17.00
C LEU A 90 -8.30 -12.15 18.26
N ARG A 91 -7.52 -11.28 18.93
CA ARG A 91 -7.99 -10.53 20.11
C ARG A 91 -9.04 -9.48 19.79
N ALA A 92 -8.90 -8.81 18.63
CA ALA A 92 -9.82 -7.77 18.19
C ALA A 92 -11.21 -8.36 17.84
N ASN A 93 -11.25 -9.57 17.27
CA ASN A 93 -12.50 -10.21 16.87
C ASN A 93 -12.46 -11.74 17.07
N PRO A 94 -12.66 -12.23 18.29
CA PRO A 94 -12.57 -13.67 18.58
C PRO A 94 -13.72 -14.51 17.99
N LEU A 95 -14.84 -13.89 17.66
CA LEU A 95 -16.06 -14.58 17.18
C LEU A 95 -16.44 -14.20 15.73
N GLY A 96 -15.84 -13.16 15.17
CA GLY A 96 -16.11 -12.66 13.82
C GLY A 96 -14.96 -12.94 12.86
N GLY A 97 -15.23 -12.83 11.57
CA GLY A 97 -14.19 -12.97 10.56
C GLY A 97 -13.35 -11.71 10.46
N THR A 98 -12.06 -11.87 10.23
CA THR A 98 -11.14 -10.76 9.89
C THR A 98 -10.86 -10.79 8.39
N LEU A 99 -10.95 -9.63 7.75
CA LEU A 99 -10.52 -9.41 6.37
C LEU A 99 -9.27 -8.52 6.36
N ASN A 100 -8.15 -9.07 5.90
CA ASN A 100 -6.90 -8.34 5.70
C ASN A 100 -6.83 -7.90 4.23
N LEU A 101 -7.05 -6.63 3.98
CA LEU A 101 -7.13 -6.07 2.63
C LEU A 101 -5.92 -5.17 2.35
N ALA A 102 -5.17 -5.52 1.30
CA ALA A 102 -4.17 -4.63 0.73
C ALA A 102 -4.86 -3.57 -0.14
N ILE A 103 -4.46 -2.30 -0.01
CA ILE A 103 -5.07 -1.19 -0.74
C ILE A 103 -4.04 -0.22 -1.30
N LEU A 104 -4.40 0.45 -2.38
CA LEU A 104 -3.70 1.63 -2.86
C LEU A 104 -4.06 2.84 -1.97
N PRO A 105 -3.07 3.66 -1.54
CA PRO A 105 -3.29 4.72 -0.54
C PRO A 105 -4.42 5.67 -0.91
N THR A 106 -4.39 6.22 -2.13
CA THR A 106 -5.36 7.24 -2.56
C THR A 106 -6.75 6.65 -2.78
N PHE A 107 -6.85 5.44 -3.36
CA PHE A 107 -8.12 4.73 -3.49
C PHE A 107 -8.71 4.44 -2.10
N GLY A 108 -7.88 3.95 -1.18
CA GLY A 108 -8.29 3.66 0.18
C GLY A 108 -8.82 4.87 0.92
N THR A 109 -8.12 6.00 0.87
CA THR A 109 -8.51 7.20 1.63
C THR A 109 -9.67 7.97 1.00
N ARG A 110 -9.73 8.06 -0.33
CA ARG A 110 -10.68 8.94 -1.02
C ARG A 110 -11.95 8.22 -1.49
N TRP A 111 -11.84 6.97 -1.90
CA TRP A 111 -13.00 6.22 -2.41
C TRP A 111 -13.53 5.20 -1.41
N LEU A 112 -12.66 4.36 -0.84
CA LEU A 112 -13.10 3.24 0.01
C LEU A 112 -13.51 3.72 1.41
N ALA A 113 -12.66 4.47 2.11
CA ALA A 113 -12.90 4.83 3.51
C ALA A 113 -14.24 5.56 3.77
N PRO A 114 -14.70 6.51 2.92
CA PRO A 114 -16.02 7.13 3.11
C PRO A 114 -17.20 6.16 2.99
N ARG A 115 -17.03 5.01 2.32
CA ARG A 115 -18.06 3.99 2.08
C ARG A 115 -18.05 2.86 3.11
N LEU A 116 -16.93 2.66 3.82
CA LEU A 116 -16.79 1.58 4.82
C LEU A 116 -17.85 1.60 5.93
N PRO A 117 -18.38 2.75 6.42
CA PRO A 117 -19.46 2.73 7.40
C PRO A 117 -20.68 1.93 6.95
N SER A 118 -21.05 1.97 5.66
CA SER A 118 -22.17 1.19 5.13
C SER A 118 -21.86 -0.31 5.15
N PHE A 119 -20.67 -0.72 4.77
CA PHE A 119 -20.22 -2.11 4.84
C PHE A 119 -20.25 -2.67 6.27
N LEU A 120 -19.66 -1.94 7.22
CA LEU A 120 -19.57 -2.38 8.61
C LEU A 120 -20.93 -2.40 9.31
N ALA A 121 -21.85 -1.53 8.92
CA ALA A 121 -23.23 -1.56 9.41
C ALA A 121 -24.00 -2.80 8.93
N GLN A 122 -23.76 -3.25 7.69
CA GLN A 122 -24.36 -4.45 7.12
C GLN A 122 -23.71 -5.74 7.67
N HIS A 123 -22.43 -5.67 8.05
CA HIS A 123 -21.63 -6.81 8.50
C HIS A 123 -20.92 -6.54 9.85
N PRO A 124 -21.67 -6.34 10.95
CA PRO A 124 -21.13 -5.91 12.24
C PRO A 124 -20.15 -6.93 12.88
N GLY A 125 -20.14 -8.18 12.39
CA GLY A 125 -19.20 -9.22 12.83
C GLY A 125 -17.88 -9.24 12.09
N ILE A 126 -17.65 -8.37 11.10
CA ILE A 126 -16.41 -8.34 10.31
C ILE A 126 -15.46 -7.28 10.85
N THR A 127 -14.22 -7.68 11.10
CA THR A 127 -13.10 -6.76 11.35
C THR A 127 -12.30 -6.56 10.05
N LEU A 128 -12.13 -5.31 9.62
CA LEU A 128 -11.39 -4.96 8.42
C LEU A 128 -10.03 -4.38 8.79
N ASN A 129 -8.96 -5.02 8.34
CA ASN A 129 -7.60 -4.51 8.44
C ASN A 129 -7.15 -4.00 7.07
N LEU A 130 -6.78 -2.73 6.98
CA LEU A 130 -6.31 -2.11 5.74
C LEU A 130 -4.79 -1.93 5.78
N MET A 131 -4.11 -2.44 4.77
CA MET A 131 -2.65 -2.32 4.64
C MET A 131 -2.28 -1.77 3.26
N THR A 132 -1.43 -0.75 3.24
CA THR A 132 -0.97 -0.16 1.98
C THR A 132 0.00 -1.08 1.26
N ARG A 133 -0.28 -1.34 -0.04
CA ARG A 133 0.63 -1.99 -0.98
C ARG A 133 0.56 -1.24 -2.32
N LEU A 134 1.73 -0.90 -2.87
CA LEU A 134 1.86 -0.22 -4.17
C LEU A 134 2.15 -1.18 -5.32
N SER A 135 2.65 -2.37 -5.01
CA SER A 135 3.01 -3.41 -5.99
C SER A 135 2.28 -4.71 -5.70
N MET A 136 2.14 -5.53 -6.72
CA MET A 136 1.68 -6.92 -6.59
C MET A 136 2.64 -7.72 -5.70
N PHE A 137 2.10 -8.68 -4.98
CA PHE A 137 2.81 -9.58 -4.07
C PHE A 137 2.29 -11.00 -4.23
N ASP A 138 3.00 -11.99 -3.67
CA ASP A 138 2.54 -13.37 -3.64
C ASP A 138 1.64 -13.58 -2.40
N PHE A 139 0.35 -13.83 -2.61
CA PHE A 139 -0.61 -14.09 -1.53
C PHE A 139 -0.22 -15.26 -0.62
N ARG A 140 0.58 -16.22 -1.12
CA ARG A 140 1.07 -17.36 -0.31
C ARG A 140 2.11 -16.93 0.72
N LEU A 141 2.81 -15.83 0.46
CA LEU A 141 3.89 -15.31 1.31
C LEU A 141 3.41 -14.14 2.17
N ASP A 142 2.33 -13.48 1.78
CA ASP A 142 1.76 -12.34 2.50
C ASP A 142 0.44 -12.73 3.17
N ALA A 143 0.17 -12.20 4.35
CA ALA A 143 -1.02 -12.52 5.15
C ALA A 143 -2.24 -11.67 4.74
N MET A 144 -2.41 -11.41 3.44
CA MET A 144 -3.54 -10.69 2.87
C MET A 144 -4.59 -11.67 2.35
N ASP A 145 -5.86 -11.34 2.58
CA ASP A 145 -7.00 -12.12 2.07
C ASP A 145 -7.43 -11.61 0.68
N ALA A 146 -7.23 -10.32 0.41
CA ALA A 146 -7.49 -9.71 -0.88
C ALA A 146 -6.64 -8.44 -1.08
N ALA A 147 -6.64 -7.91 -2.31
CA ALA A 147 -5.96 -6.68 -2.65
C ALA A 147 -6.80 -5.85 -3.63
N ILE A 148 -6.85 -4.53 -3.41
CA ILE A 148 -7.30 -3.58 -4.42
C ILE A 148 -6.06 -3.02 -5.11
N HIS A 149 -5.95 -3.24 -6.41
CA HIS A 149 -4.81 -2.79 -7.19
C HIS A 149 -5.24 -2.11 -8.50
N HIS A 150 -4.32 -1.40 -9.11
CA HIS A 150 -4.46 -0.84 -10.44
C HIS A 150 -3.56 -1.61 -11.42
N GLY A 151 -4.12 -2.07 -12.55
CA GLY A 151 -3.40 -2.88 -13.52
C GLY A 151 -4.32 -3.45 -14.61
N LYS A 152 -3.92 -4.58 -15.18
CA LYS A 152 -4.63 -5.24 -16.29
C LYS A 152 -5.58 -6.36 -15.86
N GLY A 153 -5.67 -6.66 -14.58
CA GLY A 153 -6.49 -7.76 -14.07
C GLY A 153 -5.85 -9.14 -14.22
N ASP A 154 -4.54 -9.21 -14.36
CA ASP A 154 -3.76 -10.41 -14.63
C ASP A 154 -2.85 -10.80 -13.45
N TRP A 155 -3.36 -10.76 -12.23
CA TRP A 155 -2.59 -11.11 -11.04
C TRP A 155 -2.34 -12.61 -10.95
N GLN A 156 -1.08 -13.03 -11.05
CA GLN A 156 -0.70 -14.43 -11.05
C GLN A 156 -1.09 -15.13 -9.73
N GLY A 157 -1.81 -16.26 -9.83
CA GLY A 157 -2.25 -17.06 -8.68
C GLY A 157 -3.44 -16.47 -7.92
N ALA A 158 -4.13 -15.49 -8.50
CA ALA A 158 -5.32 -14.87 -7.93
C ALA A 158 -6.46 -14.79 -8.95
N GLU A 159 -7.69 -14.80 -8.44
CA GLU A 159 -8.86 -14.32 -9.19
C GLU A 159 -8.93 -12.81 -9.11
N THR A 160 -9.51 -12.19 -10.13
CA THR A 160 -9.70 -10.73 -10.15
C THR A 160 -11.11 -10.36 -10.59
N ALA A 161 -11.64 -9.30 -10.02
CA ALA A 161 -12.87 -8.67 -10.45
C ALA A 161 -12.62 -7.20 -10.75
N LEU A 162 -13.12 -6.73 -11.88
CA LEU A 162 -13.05 -5.31 -12.24
C LEU A 162 -13.91 -4.51 -11.28
N LEU A 163 -13.30 -3.51 -10.64
CA LEU A 163 -13.98 -2.55 -9.79
C LEU A 163 -14.35 -1.29 -10.60
N ARG A 164 -13.36 -0.71 -11.28
CA ARG A 164 -13.57 0.56 -11.95
C ARG A 164 -12.54 0.82 -13.03
N GLU A 165 -12.99 1.29 -14.19
CA GLU A 165 -12.14 1.88 -15.22
C GLU A 165 -11.58 3.24 -14.73
N GLU A 166 -10.42 3.62 -15.24
CA GLU A 166 -9.80 4.90 -14.89
C GLU A 166 -9.88 5.89 -16.05
N TYR A 167 -10.47 7.03 -15.74
CA TYR A 167 -10.51 8.20 -16.63
C TYR A 167 -9.77 9.34 -15.96
N VAL A 168 -8.77 9.91 -16.63
CA VAL A 168 -7.96 11.02 -16.11
C VAL A 168 -8.23 12.28 -16.90
N VAL A 169 -8.14 13.42 -16.22
CA VAL A 169 -8.23 14.76 -16.80
C VAL A 169 -7.05 15.60 -16.33
N PRO A 170 -6.56 16.57 -17.14
CA PRO A 170 -5.64 17.57 -16.66
C PRO A 170 -6.37 18.48 -15.67
N ALA A 171 -5.88 18.55 -14.44
CA ALA A 171 -6.46 19.36 -13.37
C ALA A 171 -5.40 20.25 -12.70
N CYS A 172 -5.82 21.42 -12.28
CA CYS A 172 -4.98 22.42 -11.60
C CYS A 172 -5.81 23.29 -10.65
N SER A 173 -5.16 24.20 -9.92
CA SER A 173 -5.87 25.23 -9.16
C SER A 173 -6.54 26.26 -10.08
N PRO A 174 -7.64 26.93 -9.64
CA PRO A 174 -8.25 28.04 -10.39
C PRO A 174 -7.26 29.14 -10.74
N ALA A 175 -6.39 29.55 -9.81
CA ALA A 175 -5.39 30.57 -10.03
C ALA A 175 -4.40 30.21 -11.16
N LEU A 176 -4.01 28.92 -11.24
CA LEU A 176 -3.13 28.45 -12.31
C LEU A 176 -3.85 28.50 -13.66
N LEU A 177 -5.13 28.12 -13.71
CA LEU A 177 -5.96 28.21 -14.92
C LEU A 177 -6.06 29.65 -15.43
N GLU A 178 -6.30 30.63 -14.55
CA GLU A 178 -6.33 32.05 -14.88
C GLU A 178 -4.99 32.55 -15.42
N GLN A 179 -3.89 32.10 -14.80
CA GLN A 179 -2.53 32.50 -15.19
C GLN A 179 -2.14 32.01 -16.59
N TYR A 180 -2.44 30.75 -16.92
CA TYR A 180 -1.95 30.12 -18.17
C TYR A 180 -2.98 30.09 -19.29
N GLN A 181 -4.27 30.20 -19.00
CA GLN A 181 -5.38 30.27 -19.97
C GLN A 181 -5.31 29.18 -21.05
N PHE A 182 -5.30 27.92 -20.61
CA PHE A 182 -5.21 26.76 -21.52
C PHE A 182 -6.39 26.72 -22.50
N SER A 183 -6.12 26.67 -23.80
CA SER A 183 -7.13 26.64 -24.87
C SER A 183 -6.99 25.42 -25.75
N VAL A 184 -5.80 24.90 -25.92
CA VAL A 184 -5.49 23.71 -26.73
C VAL A 184 -4.62 22.73 -25.93
N PRO A 185 -4.61 21.43 -26.26
CA PRO A 185 -3.87 20.43 -25.48
C PRO A 185 -2.39 20.76 -25.29
N ALA A 186 -1.72 21.33 -26.28
CA ALA A 186 -0.32 21.72 -26.19
C ALA A 186 -0.04 22.77 -25.11
N ASP A 187 -1.04 23.56 -24.71
CA ASP A 187 -0.90 24.65 -23.73
C ASP A 187 -0.55 24.15 -22.34
N VAL A 188 -0.90 22.91 -21.98
CA VAL A 188 -0.55 22.36 -20.67
C VAL A 188 0.95 22.38 -20.40
N ARG A 189 1.77 22.36 -21.46
CA ARG A 189 3.23 22.41 -21.39
C ARG A 189 3.77 23.81 -21.05
N LYS A 190 2.94 24.83 -21.04
CA LYS A 190 3.31 26.20 -20.60
C LYS A 190 3.45 26.26 -19.07
N ALA A 191 2.75 25.37 -18.36
CA ALA A 191 2.80 25.27 -16.91
C ALA A 191 3.70 24.09 -16.47
N PRO A 192 4.19 24.08 -15.21
CA PRO A 192 4.85 22.90 -14.66
C PRO A 192 3.93 21.69 -14.69
N LEU A 193 4.40 20.56 -15.22
CA LEU A 193 3.65 19.30 -15.23
C LEU A 193 4.02 18.44 -14.03
N LEU A 194 3.02 17.77 -13.46
CA LEU A 194 3.18 16.87 -12.32
C LEU A 194 3.02 15.43 -12.83
N HIS A 195 4.06 14.62 -12.64
CA HIS A 195 4.13 13.23 -13.09
C HIS A 195 3.99 12.26 -11.94
N LEU A 196 3.51 11.05 -12.24
CA LEU A 196 3.46 9.92 -11.32
C LEU A 196 4.48 8.86 -11.73
N THR A 197 5.27 8.36 -10.76
CA THR A 197 6.25 7.28 -10.98
C THR A 197 5.60 6.00 -11.49
N THR A 198 4.36 5.74 -11.10
CA THR A 198 3.58 4.58 -11.52
C THR A 198 3.02 4.70 -12.94
N ARG A 199 3.03 5.93 -13.51
CA ARG A 199 2.52 6.24 -14.85
C ARG A 199 3.44 7.26 -15.53
N PRO A 200 4.70 6.90 -15.80
CA PRO A 200 5.72 7.86 -16.25
C PRO A 200 5.41 8.43 -17.64
N ASP A 201 4.67 7.72 -18.46
CA ASP A 201 4.29 8.08 -19.85
C ASP A 201 2.88 8.68 -19.98
N ALA A 202 2.20 8.98 -18.87
CA ALA A 202 0.80 9.39 -18.90
C ALA A 202 0.58 10.70 -19.69
N TRP A 203 1.47 11.68 -19.49
CA TRP A 203 1.40 12.96 -20.21
C TRP A 203 1.65 12.80 -21.71
N GLU A 204 2.63 11.99 -22.11
CA GLU A 204 2.91 11.70 -23.53
C GLU A 204 1.71 11.01 -24.19
N ARG A 205 1.08 10.05 -23.50
CA ARG A 205 -0.12 9.37 -24.01
C ARG A 205 -1.29 10.34 -24.15
N TRP A 206 -1.50 11.20 -23.13
CA TRP A 206 -2.57 12.18 -23.17
C TRP A 206 -2.38 13.20 -24.31
N LEU A 207 -1.18 13.73 -24.49
CA LEU A 207 -0.86 14.67 -25.56
C LEU A 207 -1.05 14.03 -26.94
N ARG A 208 -0.55 12.79 -27.15
CA ARG A 208 -0.74 12.08 -28.42
C ARG A 208 -2.21 11.79 -28.71
N LEU A 209 -3.00 11.43 -27.69
CA LEU A 209 -4.44 11.17 -27.84
C LEU A 209 -5.19 12.41 -28.34
N HIS A 210 -4.69 13.60 -28.00
CA HIS A 210 -5.30 14.88 -28.36
C HIS A 210 -4.50 15.65 -29.42
N ASP A 211 -3.74 14.94 -30.27
CA ASP A 211 -3.01 15.47 -31.43
C ASP A 211 -2.03 16.61 -31.08
N ALA A 212 -1.42 16.55 -29.90
CA ALA A 212 -0.45 17.55 -29.44
C ALA A 212 0.99 16.98 -29.39
N PRO A 213 2.03 17.86 -29.54
CA PRO A 213 3.42 17.44 -29.44
C PRO A 213 3.71 16.78 -28.09
N ALA A 214 4.25 15.55 -28.13
CA ALA A 214 4.46 14.71 -26.95
C ALA A 214 5.95 14.39 -26.66
N ASP A 215 6.88 15.07 -27.32
CA ASP A 215 8.31 14.84 -27.14
C ASP A 215 8.85 15.68 -25.96
N ASN A 216 9.79 15.12 -25.21
CA ASN A 216 10.47 15.80 -24.10
C ASN A 216 9.51 16.44 -23.07
N VAL A 217 8.53 15.69 -22.61
CA VAL A 217 7.59 16.14 -21.59
C VAL A 217 8.25 16.06 -20.21
N GLN A 218 8.66 17.21 -19.70
CA GLN A 218 9.37 17.32 -18.41
C GLN A 218 8.44 17.80 -17.31
N GLY A 219 8.75 17.47 -16.05
CA GLY A 219 7.99 17.93 -14.89
C GLY A 219 8.49 17.36 -13.56
N MET A 220 7.78 17.65 -12.50
CA MET A 220 8.05 17.12 -11.16
C MET A 220 7.48 15.71 -11.02
N LEU A 221 8.21 14.83 -10.31
CA LEU A 221 7.85 13.41 -10.17
C LEU A 221 7.41 13.08 -8.75
N PHE A 222 6.30 12.36 -8.62
CA PHE A 222 5.69 11.95 -7.36
C PHE A 222 5.27 10.47 -7.40
N ASP A 223 5.07 9.86 -6.26
CA ASP A 223 4.69 8.45 -6.12
C ASP A 223 3.22 8.22 -5.79
N GLN A 224 2.47 9.26 -5.38
CA GLN A 224 1.08 9.14 -4.93
C GLN A 224 0.16 10.23 -5.50
N PHE A 225 -1.02 9.82 -5.98
CA PHE A 225 -2.06 10.74 -6.46
C PHE A 225 -2.51 11.75 -5.40
N ALA A 226 -2.62 11.34 -4.13
CA ALA A 226 -3.02 12.26 -3.06
C ALA A 226 -2.06 13.43 -2.94
N THR A 227 -0.74 13.17 -3.00
CA THR A 227 0.30 14.21 -2.96
C THR A 227 0.21 15.10 -4.19
N VAL A 228 0.10 14.51 -5.38
CA VAL A 228 -0.02 15.27 -6.64
C VAL A 228 -1.25 16.17 -6.64
N ALA A 229 -2.41 15.66 -6.20
CA ALA A 229 -3.64 16.44 -6.11
C ALA A 229 -3.49 17.65 -5.16
N GLN A 230 -2.82 17.46 -4.00
CA GLN A 230 -2.57 18.59 -3.07
C GLN A 230 -1.61 19.63 -3.66
N ILE A 231 -0.59 19.20 -4.38
CA ILE A 231 0.37 20.09 -5.05
C ILE A 231 -0.29 20.85 -6.20
N ALA A 232 -1.13 20.19 -7.00
CA ALA A 232 -1.92 20.85 -8.04
C ALA A 232 -2.89 21.88 -7.45
N ARG A 233 -3.56 21.54 -6.32
CA ARG A 233 -4.42 22.47 -5.57
C ARG A 233 -3.65 23.67 -5.04
N ALA A 234 -2.41 23.49 -4.62
CA ALA A 234 -1.52 24.58 -4.17
C ALA A 234 -1.01 25.47 -5.30
N GLY A 235 -1.38 25.18 -6.57
CA GLY A 235 -1.01 26.02 -7.71
C GLY A 235 0.38 25.78 -8.28
N LEU A 236 1.03 24.65 -7.94
CA LEU A 236 2.40 24.37 -8.38
C LEU A 236 2.50 23.69 -9.75
N GLY A 237 1.36 23.29 -10.36
CA GLY A 237 1.37 22.71 -11.69
C GLY A 237 0.05 22.05 -12.08
N VAL A 238 0.06 21.45 -13.27
CA VAL A 238 -1.05 20.69 -13.85
C VAL A 238 -0.77 19.20 -13.68
N ALA A 239 -1.76 18.42 -13.26
CA ALA A 239 -1.67 16.98 -13.08
C ALA A 239 -2.72 16.23 -13.88
N LEU A 240 -2.39 15.04 -14.40
CA LEU A 240 -3.38 14.09 -14.89
C LEU A 240 -3.92 13.29 -13.71
N LEU A 241 -5.15 13.57 -13.32
CA LEU A 241 -5.76 13.00 -12.12
C LEU A 241 -7.01 12.19 -12.48
N PRO A 242 -7.21 11.00 -11.85
CA PRO A 242 -8.45 10.24 -11.99
C PRO A 242 -9.63 11.05 -11.46
N THR A 243 -10.64 11.23 -12.30
CA THR A 243 -11.80 12.09 -11.99
C THR A 243 -12.50 11.69 -10.71
N PHE A 244 -12.68 10.38 -10.49
CA PHE A 244 -13.36 9.86 -9.30
C PHE A 244 -12.56 10.03 -7.99
N LEU A 245 -11.25 10.20 -8.07
CA LEU A 245 -10.39 10.44 -6.89
C LEU A 245 -10.31 11.92 -6.52
N ILE A 246 -10.73 12.84 -7.40
CA ILE A 246 -10.72 14.29 -7.17
C ILE A 246 -12.12 14.91 -7.28
N GLU A 247 -13.16 14.10 -7.16
CA GLU A 247 -14.54 14.55 -7.33
C GLU A 247 -14.93 15.67 -6.37
N GLU A 248 -14.50 15.57 -5.12
CA GLU A 248 -14.75 16.59 -4.10
C GLU A 248 -14.02 17.91 -4.41
N GLU A 249 -12.77 17.85 -4.83
CA GLU A 249 -12.03 19.06 -5.21
C GLU A 249 -12.60 19.73 -6.45
N LEU A 250 -13.09 18.95 -7.42
CA LEU A 250 -13.79 19.50 -8.60
C LEU A 250 -15.13 20.12 -8.20
N ARG A 251 -15.91 19.44 -7.35
CA ARG A 251 -17.21 19.93 -6.87
C ARG A 251 -17.08 21.22 -6.04
N THR A 252 -16.04 21.33 -5.22
CA THR A 252 -15.80 22.50 -4.36
C THR A 252 -15.01 23.62 -5.05
N GLY A 253 -14.56 23.40 -6.30
CA GLY A 253 -13.74 24.35 -7.04
C GLY A 253 -12.31 24.50 -6.52
N GLN A 254 -11.83 23.60 -5.66
CA GLN A 254 -10.44 23.58 -5.20
C GLN A 254 -9.47 23.13 -6.29
N LEU A 255 -9.95 22.25 -7.17
CA LEU A 255 -9.35 21.91 -8.45
C LEU A 255 -10.35 22.23 -9.56
N VAL A 256 -9.83 22.59 -10.71
CA VAL A 256 -10.57 22.78 -11.95
C VAL A 256 -9.91 21.96 -13.06
N ARG A 257 -10.69 21.57 -14.07
CA ARG A 257 -10.13 20.96 -15.28
C ARG A 257 -9.38 22.04 -16.04
N ALA A 258 -8.09 21.83 -16.28
CA ALA A 258 -7.30 22.74 -17.13
C ALA A 258 -7.82 22.73 -18.57
N LEU A 259 -8.25 21.57 -19.02
CA LEU A 259 -8.98 21.33 -20.28
C LEU A 259 -10.01 20.21 -20.03
N ASP A 260 -11.18 20.28 -20.66
CA ASP A 260 -12.20 19.23 -20.57
C ASP A 260 -11.94 18.11 -21.58
N LEU A 261 -10.74 17.53 -21.51
CA LEU A 261 -10.24 16.49 -22.39
C LEU A 261 -9.82 15.27 -21.55
N THR A 262 -10.67 14.26 -21.58
CA THR A 262 -10.52 13.04 -20.80
C THR A 262 -9.71 11.99 -21.57
N MET A 263 -8.84 11.27 -20.86
CA MET A 263 -8.19 10.07 -21.37
C MET A 263 -8.62 8.86 -20.54
N LYS A 264 -9.10 7.80 -21.20
CA LYS A 264 -9.28 6.49 -20.60
C LYS A 264 -7.93 5.79 -20.51
N ASN A 265 -7.55 5.32 -19.32
CA ASN A 265 -6.36 4.48 -19.16
C ASN A 265 -6.61 3.05 -19.65
N THR A 266 -5.53 2.38 -20.08
CA THR A 266 -5.56 0.97 -20.50
C THR A 266 -5.62 0.01 -19.31
N GLU A 267 -5.32 0.50 -18.13
CA GLU A 267 -5.36 -0.21 -16.85
C GLU A 267 -6.53 0.31 -16.03
N ALA A 268 -7.02 -0.55 -15.11
CA ALA A 268 -8.20 -0.28 -14.31
C ALA A 268 -7.99 -0.72 -12.86
N TYR A 269 -8.93 -0.43 -11.97
CA TYR A 269 -8.92 -0.91 -10.59
C TYR A 269 -9.60 -2.26 -10.49
N TYR A 270 -8.93 -3.20 -9.84
CA TYR A 270 -9.41 -4.56 -9.62
C TYR A 270 -9.35 -4.93 -8.14
N LEU A 271 -10.29 -5.74 -7.70
CA LEU A 271 -10.16 -6.55 -6.52
C LEU A 271 -9.52 -7.89 -6.92
N ALA A 272 -8.46 -8.30 -6.25
CA ALA A 272 -7.76 -9.56 -6.43
C ALA A 272 -7.78 -10.39 -5.15
N TRP A 273 -7.93 -11.72 -5.25
CA TRP A 273 -7.90 -12.64 -4.10
C TRP A 273 -7.36 -14.02 -4.52
N PRO A 274 -6.68 -14.75 -3.63
CA PRO A 274 -6.19 -16.09 -3.96
C PRO A 274 -7.34 -17.09 -4.03
N HIS A 275 -7.22 -18.08 -4.93
CA HIS A 275 -8.26 -19.10 -5.19
C HIS A 275 -8.72 -19.84 -3.94
N ASP A 276 -7.80 -20.16 -3.02
CA ASP A 276 -8.08 -20.87 -1.77
C ASP A 276 -8.82 -20.02 -0.71
N ARG A 277 -9.01 -18.72 -0.95
CA ARG A 277 -9.75 -17.79 -0.09
C ARG A 277 -11.08 -17.35 -0.66
N ALA A 278 -11.47 -17.81 -1.84
CA ALA A 278 -12.71 -17.40 -2.51
C ALA A 278 -13.95 -17.55 -1.64
N ASP A 279 -14.00 -18.62 -0.80
CA ASP A 279 -15.09 -18.93 0.10
C ASP A 279 -14.91 -18.36 1.53
N HIS A 280 -13.86 -17.56 1.78
CA HIS A 280 -13.67 -16.92 3.08
C HIS A 280 -14.82 -15.92 3.35
N PRO A 281 -15.67 -16.15 4.37
CA PRO A 281 -16.92 -15.40 4.51
C PRO A 281 -16.76 -13.87 4.55
N PRO A 282 -15.79 -13.29 5.30
CA PRO A 282 -15.55 -11.85 5.26
C PRO A 282 -15.16 -11.32 3.87
N LEU A 283 -14.40 -12.10 3.10
CA LEU A 283 -14.04 -11.72 1.73
C LEU A 283 -15.22 -11.80 0.78
N ALA A 284 -16.04 -12.86 0.88
CA ALA A 284 -17.23 -13.01 0.06
C ALA A 284 -18.21 -11.83 0.27
N ALA A 285 -18.46 -11.47 1.53
CA ALA A 285 -19.30 -10.32 1.89
C ALA A 285 -18.72 -9.00 1.37
N PHE A 286 -17.40 -8.78 1.52
CA PHE A 286 -16.75 -7.56 1.05
C PHE A 286 -16.76 -7.48 -0.48
N ARG A 287 -16.51 -8.58 -1.17
CA ARG A 287 -16.56 -8.67 -2.64
C ARG A 287 -17.92 -8.31 -3.20
N GLU A 288 -18.98 -8.88 -2.64
CA GLU A 288 -20.36 -8.57 -3.05
C GLU A 288 -20.67 -7.08 -2.84
N TRP A 289 -20.37 -6.57 -1.66
CA TRP A 289 -20.59 -5.16 -1.31
C TRP A 289 -19.82 -4.20 -2.21
N ILE A 290 -18.50 -4.40 -2.40
CA ILE A 290 -17.68 -3.45 -3.17
C ILE A 290 -18.06 -3.43 -4.66
N LEU A 291 -18.45 -4.58 -5.22
CA LEU A 291 -18.92 -4.65 -6.60
C LEU A 291 -20.26 -3.93 -6.77
N ALA A 292 -21.17 -4.01 -5.81
CA ALA A 292 -22.43 -3.26 -5.81
C ALA A 292 -22.17 -1.75 -5.67
N GLU A 293 -21.27 -1.32 -4.78
CA GLU A 293 -20.89 0.10 -4.63
C GLU A 293 -20.27 0.67 -5.91
N THR A 294 -19.39 -0.09 -6.58
CA THR A 294 -18.78 0.38 -7.84
C THR A 294 -19.76 0.43 -9.00
N ALA A 295 -20.74 -0.47 -9.06
CA ALA A 295 -21.79 -0.44 -10.08
C ALA A 295 -22.71 0.79 -9.89
N SER A 296 -23.13 1.08 -8.67
CA SER A 296 -23.97 2.25 -8.34
C SER A 296 -23.29 3.58 -8.72
N ASP A 297 -21.99 3.71 -8.51
CA ASP A 297 -21.21 4.90 -8.87
C ASP A 297 -21.14 5.15 -10.40
N ILE A 298 -21.26 4.08 -11.20
CA ILE A 298 -21.24 4.18 -12.67
C ILE A 298 -22.59 4.63 -13.20
N GLU A 299 -23.71 4.19 -12.59
CA GLU A 299 -25.06 4.53 -13.02
C GLU A 299 -25.46 5.98 -12.67
N GLN A 300 -24.79 6.61 -11.70
CA GLN A 300 -25.07 7.99 -11.27
C GLN A 300 -24.32 9.07 -12.08
N LYS A 301 -23.53 8.70 -13.09
CA LYS A 301 -22.75 9.59 -13.99
C LYS A 301 -23.20 9.53 -15.42
#